data_51df3c2b6d2f7f6da4492e6e21e60c9b
#
_entry.id   51df3c2b6d2f7f6da4492e6e21e60c9b
#
_cell.length_a   1.000
_cell.length_b   1.000
_cell.length_c   1.000
_cell.angle_alpha   90.00
_cell.angle_beta   90.00
_cell.angle_gamma   90.00
#
_symmetry.space_group_name_H-M   'P 1'
#
loop_
_entity.id
_entity.type
_entity.pdbx_description
1 polymer ?
#
loop_
_entity_poly.entity_id
_entity_poly.type
_entity_poly.pdbx_seq_one_letter_code
_entity_poly.pdbx_strand_id
1 'polypeptide(L)'
;MSKGMAIKDALKQFEEESKEKAKDAKVVKLIARIPFIDKMDASLSQLEACEHLSLSTNKIEKIANLNGLKHLRVLSIGRNSLKSLAGIEACNDTLQELWCSYNQIDRFKGITGMKKLKVLFMAHNKVSDLAEVGKLSGISTLEDVLLIGNPIEEELSESGKWFNEFRKKCPKVKKLDGTVFGGDD
;
A
#
# COMPACT_ATOMS: atom_id res chain seq x y z
N MET A 1 -15.61 1.45 -23.71
CA MET A 1 -14.81 0.73 -22.69
C MET A 1 -15.77 -0.09 -21.83
N SER A 2 -15.50 -1.38 -21.60
CA SER A 2 -16.34 -2.19 -20.71
C SER A 2 -16.25 -1.64 -19.29
N LYS A 3 -17.40 -1.57 -18.62
CA LYS A 3 -17.48 -1.15 -17.21
C LYS A 3 -16.72 -2.15 -16.35
N GLY A 4 -15.90 -1.68 -15.41
CA GLY A 4 -15.22 -2.53 -14.43
C GLY A 4 -16.19 -3.22 -13.48
N MET A 5 -15.70 -4.21 -12.73
CA MET A 5 -16.49 -4.90 -11.72
C MET A 5 -16.70 -3.97 -10.51
N ALA A 6 -17.93 -3.88 -10.03
CA ALA A 6 -18.23 -3.19 -8.79
C ALA A 6 -17.74 -4.01 -7.58
N ILE A 7 -17.33 -3.35 -6.50
CA ILE A 7 -16.94 -4.03 -5.24
C ILE A 7 -18.05 -4.97 -4.75
N LYS A 8 -19.32 -4.53 -4.82
CA LYS A 8 -20.47 -5.37 -4.44
C LYS A 8 -20.47 -6.73 -5.15
N ASP A 9 -20.19 -6.74 -6.46
CA ASP A 9 -20.20 -7.99 -7.24
C ASP A 9 -18.96 -8.83 -6.92
N ALA A 10 -17.81 -8.19 -6.71
CA ALA A 10 -16.59 -8.87 -6.29
C ALA A 10 -16.74 -9.52 -4.90
N LEU A 11 -17.42 -8.84 -3.96
CA LEU A 11 -17.73 -9.41 -2.64
C LEU A 11 -18.67 -10.58 -2.71
N LYS A 12 -19.67 -10.53 -3.60
CA LYS A 12 -20.56 -11.68 -3.83
C LYS A 12 -19.78 -12.89 -4.33
N GLN A 13 -18.89 -12.71 -5.30
CA GLN A 13 -17.99 -13.77 -5.77
C GLN A 13 -17.11 -14.30 -4.63
N PHE A 14 -16.54 -13.42 -3.82
CA PHE A 14 -15.74 -13.81 -2.64
C PHE A 14 -16.53 -14.70 -1.69
N GLU A 15 -17.78 -14.33 -1.36
CA GLU A 15 -18.65 -15.12 -0.48
C GLU A 15 -19.01 -16.50 -1.09
N GLU A 16 -19.21 -16.56 -2.41
CA GLU A 16 -19.47 -17.80 -3.13
C GLU A 16 -18.25 -18.73 -3.15
N GLU A 17 -17.04 -18.16 -3.32
CA GLU A 17 -15.76 -18.88 -3.36
C GLU A 17 -15.31 -19.36 -1.97
N SER A 18 -15.35 -18.47 -0.97
CA SER A 18 -14.84 -18.73 0.39
C SER A 18 -15.82 -19.45 1.31
N LYS A 19 -17.12 -19.40 0.99
CA LYS A 19 -18.23 -19.82 1.86
C LYS A 19 -18.32 -19.02 3.18
N GLU A 20 -17.71 -17.85 3.23
CA GLU A 20 -17.67 -16.95 4.37
C GLU A 20 -18.40 -15.65 4.02
N LYS A 21 -19.11 -15.05 4.99
CA LYS A 21 -19.72 -13.73 4.78
C LYS A 21 -18.66 -12.64 4.81
N ALA A 22 -18.66 -11.77 3.80
CA ALA A 22 -17.66 -10.71 3.66
C ALA A 22 -17.60 -9.78 4.89
N LYS A 23 -18.76 -9.49 5.52
CA LYS A 23 -18.83 -8.65 6.72
C LYS A 23 -18.12 -9.24 7.95
N ASP A 24 -18.02 -10.58 8.03
CA ASP A 24 -17.44 -11.30 9.15
C ASP A 24 -15.99 -11.74 8.87
N ALA A 25 -15.58 -11.68 7.60
CA ALA A 25 -14.27 -12.12 7.14
C ALA A 25 -13.15 -11.19 7.61
N LYS A 26 -12.13 -11.76 8.24
CA LYS A 26 -10.91 -11.02 8.62
C LYS A 26 -9.95 -10.79 7.46
N VAL A 27 -9.97 -11.68 6.47
CA VAL A 27 -9.11 -11.61 5.29
C VAL A 27 -10.00 -11.64 4.05
N VAL A 28 -10.02 -10.57 3.30
CA VAL A 28 -10.80 -10.45 2.07
C VAL A 28 -9.87 -10.24 0.88
N LYS A 29 -9.88 -11.19 -0.06
CA LYS A 29 -9.05 -11.17 -1.27
C LYS A 29 -9.91 -10.99 -2.50
N LEU A 30 -9.82 -9.81 -3.12
CA LEU A 30 -10.49 -9.46 -4.37
C LEU A 30 -9.44 -9.26 -5.49
N ILE A 31 -8.55 -10.23 -5.63
CA ILE A 31 -7.38 -10.19 -6.50
C ILE A 31 -7.79 -10.57 -7.92
N ALA A 32 -7.29 -9.83 -8.92
CA ALA A 32 -7.39 -10.16 -10.35
C ALA A 32 -8.81 -10.49 -10.81
N ARG A 33 -9.80 -9.71 -10.39
CA ARG A 33 -11.20 -9.95 -10.76
C ARG A 33 -11.44 -9.72 -12.26
N ILE A 34 -12.36 -10.47 -12.83
CA ILE A 34 -12.71 -10.37 -14.27
C ILE A 34 -14.21 -10.07 -14.40
N PRO A 35 -14.57 -8.88 -14.97
CA PRO A 35 -13.69 -7.77 -15.35
C PRO A 35 -12.97 -7.16 -14.15
N PHE A 36 -11.81 -6.51 -14.35
CA PHE A 36 -11.06 -5.88 -13.26
C PHE A 36 -11.89 -4.85 -12.50
N ILE A 37 -11.67 -4.78 -11.18
CA ILE A 37 -12.20 -3.68 -10.35
C ILE A 37 -11.51 -2.38 -10.77
N ASP A 38 -12.28 -1.34 -11.08
CA ASP A 38 -11.76 -0.02 -11.46
C ASP A 38 -11.93 1.04 -10.37
N LYS A 39 -12.83 0.81 -9.41
CA LYS A 39 -13.14 1.77 -8.33
C LYS A 39 -13.32 1.08 -6.99
N MET A 40 -12.84 1.72 -5.95
CA MET A 40 -13.13 1.39 -4.56
C MET A 40 -14.44 2.09 -4.16
N ASP A 41 -15.57 1.43 -4.39
CA ASP A 41 -16.89 2.01 -4.11
C ASP A 41 -17.32 1.83 -2.64
N ALA A 42 -18.49 2.41 -2.29
CA ALA A 42 -18.99 2.42 -0.92
C ALA A 42 -19.32 1.03 -0.34
N SER A 43 -19.39 -0.01 -1.18
CA SER A 43 -19.64 -1.37 -0.71
C SER A 43 -18.51 -1.92 0.17
N LEU A 44 -17.31 -1.30 0.13
CA LEU A 44 -16.21 -1.63 1.05
C LEU A 44 -16.58 -1.41 2.53
N SER A 45 -17.54 -0.53 2.83
CA SER A 45 -18.01 -0.29 4.21
C SER A 45 -18.65 -1.50 4.88
N GLN A 46 -19.01 -2.53 4.12
CA GLN A 46 -19.54 -3.79 4.64
C GLN A 46 -18.47 -4.64 5.34
N LEU A 47 -17.19 -4.35 5.10
CA LEU A 47 -16.06 -5.14 5.60
C LEU A 47 -15.69 -4.77 7.05
N GLU A 48 -16.65 -4.88 7.96
CA GLU A 48 -16.52 -4.40 9.35
C GLU A 48 -15.44 -5.16 10.14
N ALA A 49 -15.31 -6.48 9.91
CA ALA A 49 -14.34 -7.33 10.61
C ALA A 49 -12.97 -7.41 9.90
N CYS A 50 -12.83 -6.84 8.70
CA CYS A 50 -11.66 -7.03 7.85
C CYS A 50 -10.39 -6.43 8.47
N GLU A 51 -9.39 -7.28 8.64
CA GLU A 51 -8.04 -6.92 9.08
C GLU A 51 -7.04 -6.86 7.91
N HIS A 52 -7.26 -7.68 6.88
CA HIS A 52 -6.43 -7.71 5.67
C HIS A 52 -7.31 -7.65 4.42
N LEU A 53 -7.20 -6.56 3.66
CA LEU A 53 -7.86 -6.38 2.36
C LEU A 53 -6.82 -6.46 1.24
N SER A 54 -7.04 -7.35 0.27
CA SER A 54 -6.26 -7.39 -0.96
C SER A 54 -7.12 -7.04 -2.17
N LEU A 55 -6.71 -5.99 -2.87
CA LEU A 55 -7.26 -5.50 -4.14
C LEU A 55 -6.21 -5.55 -5.25
N SER A 56 -5.18 -6.34 -5.09
CA SER A 56 -4.05 -6.42 -6.03
C SER A 56 -4.48 -6.91 -7.40
N THR A 57 -3.75 -6.47 -8.43
CA THR A 57 -3.97 -6.87 -9.83
C THR A 57 -5.38 -6.53 -10.30
N ASN A 58 -5.71 -5.26 -10.22
CA ASN A 58 -6.95 -4.67 -10.72
C ASN A 58 -6.63 -3.41 -11.57
N LYS A 59 -7.59 -2.51 -11.76
CA LYS A 59 -7.43 -1.25 -12.50
C LYS A 59 -7.80 -0.03 -11.65
N ILE A 60 -7.56 -0.08 -10.35
CA ILE A 60 -7.91 0.97 -9.41
C ILE A 60 -6.97 2.17 -9.60
N GLU A 61 -7.56 3.35 -9.76
CA GLU A 61 -6.82 4.61 -9.94
C GLU A 61 -6.77 5.48 -8.68
N LYS A 62 -7.70 5.27 -7.73
CA LYS A 62 -7.82 6.09 -6.51
C LYS A 62 -8.21 5.23 -5.32
N ILE A 63 -7.56 5.48 -4.17
CA ILE A 63 -7.95 4.92 -2.89
C ILE A 63 -9.16 5.69 -2.35
N ALA A 64 -10.21 4.98 -1.98
CA ALA A 64 -11.44 5.57 -1.45
C ALA A 64 -12.22 4.59 -0.58
N ASN A 65 -13.18 5.11 0.20
CA ASN A 65 -14.16 4.33 0.96
C ASN A 65 -13.58 3.35 1.98
N LEU A 66 -12.44 3.68 2.58
CA LEU A 66 -11.81 2.89 3.65
C LEU A 66 -12.33 3.21 5.05
N ASN A 67 -13.17 4.24 5.21
CA ASN A 67 -13.64 4.74 6.52
C ASN A 67 -14.40 3.68 7.35
N GLY A 68 -15.06 2.73 6.70
CA GLY A 68 -15.78 1.64 7.36
C GLY A 68 -14.89 0.53 7.90
N LEU A 69 -13.65 0.41 7.43
CA LEU A 69 -12.75 -0.68 7.78
C LEU A 69 -11.98 -0.36 9.08
N LYS A 70 -12.68 -0.44 10.21
CA LYS A 70 -12.16 -0.02 11.53
C LYS A 70 -11.04 -0.90 12.09
N HIS A 71 -10.84 -2.09 11.52
CA HIS A 71 -9.84 -3.06 11.98
C HIS A 71 -8.74 -3.32 10.94
N LEU A 72 -8.72 -2.56 9.84
CA LEU A 72 -7.77 -2.79 8.75
C LEU A 72 -6.33 -2.58 9.21
N ARG A 73 -5.52 -3.64 9.10
CA ARG A 73 -4.09 -3.68 9.46
C ARG A 73 -3.20 -3.81 8.22
N VAL A 74 -3.66 -4.56 7.22
CA VAL A 74 -2.91 -4.80 5.98
C VAL A 74 -3.75 -4.42 4.78
N LEU A 75 -3.25 -3.51 3.96
CA LEU A 75 -3.82 -3.18 2.65
C LEU A 75 -2.84 -3.57 1.55
N SER A 76 -3.25 -4.52 0.71
CA SER A 76 -2.52 -4.93 -0.48
C SER A 76 -3.24 -4.42 -1.73
N ILE A 77 -2.63 -3.48 -2.46
CA ILE A 77 -3.19 -2.81 -3.62
C ILE A 77 -2.15 -2.67 -4.76
N GLY A 78 -1.17 -3.58 -4.78
CA GLY A 78 -0.16 -3.65 -5.82
C GLY A 78 -0.74 -3.99 -7.19
N ARG A 79 0.00 -3.69 -8.25
CA ARG A 79 -0.42 -3.92 -9.64
C ARG A 79 -1.80 -3.32 -9.94
N ASN A 80 -1.89 -2.02 -9.73
CA ASN A 80 -3.04 -1.18 -10.05
C ASN A 80 -2.58 0.06 -10.85
N SER A 81 -3.41 1.08 -10.94
CA SER A 81 -3.11 2.33 -11.67
C SER A 81 -3.11 3.56 -10.73
N LEU A 82 -2.72 3.35 -9.46
CA LEU A 82 -2.69 4.43 -8.47
C LEU A 82 -1.63 5.47 -8.83
N LYS A 83 -2.00 6.74 -8.80
CA LYS A 83 -1.08 7.88 -8.95
C LYS A 83 -0.79 8.59 -7.63
N SER A 84 -1.55 8.28 -6.59
CA SER A 84 -1.47 8.95 -5.29
C SER A 84 -1.94 8.00 -4.19
N LEU A 85 -1.46 8.23 -2.97
CA LEU A 85 -1.92 7.56 -1.75
C LEU A 85 -3.02 8.36 -1.02
N ALA A 86 -3.52 9.45 -1.61
CA ALA A 86 -4.64 10.19 -1.02
C ALA A 86 -5.87 9.28 -0.85
N GLY A 87 -6.55 9.40 0.29
CA GLY A 87 -7.67 8.54 0.69
C GLY A 87 -7.29 7.45 1.69
N ILE A 88 -5.98 7.15 1.84
CA ILE A 88 -5.50 6.16 2.81
C ILE A 88 -5.51 6.71 4.25
N GLU A 89 -5.61 8.02 4.41
CA GLU A 89 -5.66 8.70 5.71
C GLU A 89 -6.78 8.18 6.61
N ALA A 90 -7.83 7.62 6.02
CA ALA A 90 -8.91 6.94 6.75
C ALA A 90 -8.40 5.79 7.65
N CYS A 91 -7.22 5.24 7.37
CA CYS A 91 -6.60 4.13 8.08
C CYS A 91 -5.41 4.55 8.98
N ASN A 92 -5.22 5.84 9.24
CA ASN A 92 -4.07 6.36 10.00
C ASN A 92 -3.84 5.69 11.37
N ASP A 93 -4.92 5.30 12.03
CA ASP A 93 -4.86 4.74 13.39
C ASP A 93 -4.71 3.22 13.43
N THR A 94 -4.88 2.52 12.31
CA THR A 94 -4.96 1.06 12.31
C THR A 94 -3.96 0.38 11.37
N LEU A 95 -3.64 0.99 10.23
CA LEU A 95 -2.83 0.35 9.19
C LEU A 95 -1.40 0.11 9.66
N GLN A 96 -0.93 -1.14 9.52
CA GLN A 96 0.41 -1.60 9.88
C GLN A 96 1.27 -1.92 8.67
N GLU A 97 0.65 -2.40 7.59
CA GLU A 97 1.34 -2.75 6.36
C GLU A 97 0.60 -2.21 5.13
N LEU A 98 1.34 -1.58 4.24
CA LEU A 98 0.87 -1.11 2.94
C LEU A 98 1.72 -1.73 1.83
N TRP A 99 1.09 -2.55 1.00
CA TRP A 99 1.73 -3.19 -0.15
C TRP A 99 1.14 -2.60 -1.43
N CYS A 100 1.83 -1.63 -2.01
CA CYS A 100 1.37 -0.87 -3.20
C CYS A 100 2.39 -0.83 -4.33
N SER A 101 3.25 -1.85 -4.44
CA SER A 101 4.21 -2.00 -5.53
C SER A 101 3.53 -2.10 -6.89
N TYR A 102 4.23 -1.69 -7.95
CA TYR A 102 3.70 -1.68 -9.32
C TYR A 102 2.46 -0.80 -9.49
N ASN A 103 2.61 0.47 -9.16
CA ASN A 103 1.66 1.54 -9.41
C ASN A 103 2.37 2.73 -10.09
N GLN A 104 1.81 3.92 -10.05
CA GLN A 104 2.33 5.14 -10.64
C GLN A 104 2.49 6.25 -9.59
N ILE A 105 2.74 5.87 -8.32
CA ILE A 105 2.78 6.79 -7.19
C ILE A 105 4.13 7.50 -7.18
N ASP A 106 4.12 8.83 -7.11
CA ASP A 106 5.31 9.68 -7.13
C ASP A 106 5.59 10.37 -5.78
N ARG A 107 4.63 10.36 -4.85
CA ARG A 107 4.71 11.08 -3.57
C ARG A 107 4.14 10.28 -2.42
N PHE A 108 4.68 10.54 -1.21
CA PHE A 108 4.22 9.91 0.03
C PHE A 108 3.10 10.68 0.75
N LYS A 109 2.49 11.67 0.10
CA LYS A 109 1.31 12.34 0.64
C LYS A 109 0.21 11.32 0.95
N GLY A 110 -0.36 11.40 2.15
CA GLY A 110 -1.40 10.48 2.63
C GLY A 110 -0.91 9.51 3.70
N ILE A 111 0.38 9.11 3.70
CA ILE A 111 0.90 8.17 4.72
C ILE A 111 1.71 8.83 5.83
N THR A 112 2.07 10.09 5.72
CA THR A 112 2.90 10.78 6.71
C THR A 112 2.27 10.90 8.09
N GLY A 113 0.95 10.77 8.19
CA GLY A 113 0.20 10.77 9.46
C GLY A 113 -0.06 9.37 10.05
N MET A 114 0.49 8.32 9.47
CA MET A 114 0.28 6.93 9.93
C MET A 114 0.92 6.68 11.29
N LYS A 115 0.13 6.21 12.27
CA LYS A 115 0.58 6.01 13.65
C LYS A 115 1.11 4.60 13.93
N LYS A 116 0.82 3.64 13.04
CA LYS A 116 1.15 2.21 13.25
C LYS A 116 1.82 1.55 12.06
N LEU A 117 2.08 2.30 10.98
CA LEU A 117 2.67 1.73 9.78
C LEU A 117 4.10 1.27 10.04
N LYS A 118 4.35 -0.02 9.83
CA LYS A 118 5.64 -0.69 10.01
C LYS A 118 6.28 -1.11 8.69
N VAL A 119 5.45 -1.50 7.73
CA VAL A 119 5.89 -2.04 6.44
C VAL A 119 5.30 -1.23 5.30
N LEU A 120 6.18 -0.73 4.43
CA LEU A 120 5.80 -0.04 3.20
C LEU A 120 6.48 -0.69 2.00
N PHE A 121 5.74 -1.46 1.20
CA PHE A 121 6.23 -2.00 -0.07
C PHE A 121 5.68 -1.19 -1.23
N MET A 122 6.57 -0.40 -1.84
CA MET A 122 6.26 0.54 -2.90
C MET A 122 7.25 0.44 -4.06
N ALA A 123 7.77 -0.76 -4.32
CA ALA A 123 8.65 -1.04 -5.44
C ALA A 123 7.97 -0.71 -6.79
N HIS A 124 8.77 -0.35 -7.79
CA HIS A 124 8.27 -0.06 -9.14
C HIS A 124 7.12 0.94 -9.17
N ASN A 125 7.36 2.10 -8.57
CA ASN A 125 6.51 3.28 -8.62
C ASN A 125 7.27 4.43 -9.31
N LYS A 126 6.97 5.68 -9.05
CA LYS A 126 7.49 6.85 -9.77
C LYS A 126 8.16 7.88 -8.86
N VAL A 127 8.62 7.47 -7.67
CA VAL A 127 9.34 8.36 -6.75
C VAL A 127 10.70 8.72 -7.35
N SER A 128 10.92 10.02 -7.59
CA SER A 128 12.12 10.56 -8.25
C SER A 128 12.87 11.58 -7.41
N ASP A 129 12.39 11.92 -6.22
CA ASP A 129 12.94 12.98 -5.38
C ASP A 129 13.33 12.43 -4.00
N LEU A 130 14.61 12.61 -3.64
CA LEU A 130 15.13 12.21 -2.34
C LEU A 130 14.48 13.02 -1.19
N ALA A 131 13.97 14.23 -1.45
CA ALA A 131 13.20 14.98 -0.47
C ALA A 131 11.85 14.31 -0.15
N GLU A 132 11.21 13.67 -1.13
CA GLU A 132 10.02 12.84 -0.88
C GLU A 132 10.37 11.65 0.02
N VAL A 133 11.48 10.94 -0.26
CA VAL A 133 11.95 9.83 0.61
C VAL A 133 12.12 10.29 2.05
N GLY A 134 12.68 11.50 2.26
CA GLY A 134 12.87 12.07 3.59
C GLY A 134 11.59 12.25 4.41
N LYS A 135 10.43 12.34 3.77
CA LYS A 135 9.13 12.44 4.47
C LYS A 135 8.76 11.17 5.23
N LEU A 136 9.32 10.02 4.85
CA LEU A 136 9.13 8.76 5.55
C LEU A 136 9.68 8.80 6.98
N SER A 137 10.63 9.66 7.28
CA SER A 137 11.18 9.86 8.63
C SER A 137 10.12 10.33 9.64
N GLY A 138 9.04 10.96 9.17
CA GLY A 138 7.88 11.34 9.99
C GLY A 138 7.05 10.18 10.50
N ILE A 139 7.19 8.98 9.92
CA ILE A 139 6.48 7.77 10.33
C ILE A 139 7.36 7.02 11.34
N SER A 140 7.19 7.33 12.63
CA SER A 140 8.08 6.84 13.69
C SER A 140 8.07 5.32 13.88
N THR A 141 7.05 4.63 13.37
CA THR A 141 6.87 3.18 13.48
C THR A 141 7.39 2.40 12.28
N LEU A 142 7.86 3.09 11.22
CA LEU A 142 8.26 2.46 9.96
C LEU A 142 9.59 1.70 10.12
N GLU A 143 9.58 0.42 9.77
CA GLU A 143 10.72 -0.48 9.97
C GLU A 143 11.23 -1.12 8.69
N ASP A 144 10.34 -1.52 7.77
CA ASP A 144 10.69 -2.24 6.54
C ASP A 144 10.14 -1.49 5.31
N VAL A 145 11.03 -1.12 4.40
CA VAL A 145 10.69 -0.32 3.21
C VAL A 145 11.22 -0.99 1.96
N LEU A 146 10.38 -1.05 0.92
CA LEU A 146 10.76 -1.54 -0.40
C LEU A 146 10.50 -0.44 -1.43
N LEU A 147 11.57 0.10 -2.02
CA LEU A 147 11.56 1.18 -3.02
C LEU A 147 12.30 0.83 -4.31
N ILE A 148 12.80 -0.39 -4.43
CA ILE A 148 13.51 -0.86 -5.64
C ILE A 148 12.68 -0.58 -6.91
N GLY A 149 13.34 -0.16 -7.99
CA GLY A 149 12.69 0.15 -9.27
C GLY A 149 11.92 1.49 -9.28
N ASN A 150 12.12 2.36 -8.29
CA ASN A 150 11.74 3.77 -8.38
C ASN A 150 12.87 4.60 -9.01
N PRO A 151 12.59 5.68 -9.76
CA PRO A 151 13.62 6.47 -10.42
C PRO A 151 14.74 6.96 -9.49
N ILE A 152 14.42 7.39 -8.26
CA ILE A 152 15.44 7.84 -7.30
C ILE A 152 16.33 6.69 -6.81
N GLU A 153 15.77 5.49 -6.65
CA GLU A 153 16.55 4.31 -6.27
C GLU A 153 17.51 3.93 -7.41
N GLU A 154 17.04 3.86 -8.64
CA GLU A 154 17.86 3.54 -9.82
C GLU A 154 19.01 4.54 -9.99
N GLU A 155 18.73 5.85 -9.95
CA GLU A 155 19.74 6.93 -10.07
C GLU A 155 20.83 6.82 -9.01
N LEU A 156 20.46 6.63 -7.74
CA LEU A 156 21.42 6.57 -6.64
C LEU A 156 22.14 5.23 -6.54
N SER A 157 21.54 4.15 -7.02
CA SER A 157 22.16 2.83 -7.08
C SER A 157 23.28 2.76 -8.12
N GLU A 158 23.13 3.43 -9.28
CA GLU A 158 24.20 3.55 -10.30
C GLU A 158 25.49 4.13 -9.71
N SER A 159 25.39 5.05 -8.75
CA SER A 159 26.54 5.66 -8.06
C SER A 159 26.89 4.97 -6.73
N GLY A 160 26.24 3.87 -6.37
CA GLY A 160 26.44 3.15 -5.10
C GLY A 160 26.02 3.93 -3.86
N LYS A 161 25.18 4.97 -4.00
CA LYS A 161 24.83 5.89 -2.90
C LYS A 161 23.48 5.59 -2.27
N TRP A 162 22.63 4.77 -2.86
CA TRP A 162 21.23 4.59 -2.47
C TRP A 162 21.06 4.32 -0.97
N PHE A 163 21.67 3.27 -0.46
CA PHE A 163 21.53 2.88 0.95
C PHE A 163 22.01 3.98 1.91
N ASN A 164 23.13 4.62 1.60
CA ASN A 164 23.69 5.70 2.44
C ASN A 164 22.79 6.93 2.45
N GLU A 165 22.30 7.36 1.29
CA GLU A 165 21.42 8.54 1.20
C GLU A 165 20.07 8.26 1.84
N PHE A 166 19.49 7.07 1.65
CA PHE A 166 18.28 6.68 2.35
C PHE A 166 18.47 6.66 3.87
N ARG A 167 19.53 6.04 4.36
CA ARG A 167 19.80 5.95 5.81
C ARG A 167 19.96 7.32 6.47
N LYS A 168 20.58 8.28 5.78
CA LYS A 168 20.65 9.68 6.25
C LYS A 168 19.28 10.33 6.40
N LYS A 169 18.35 10.04 5.50
CA LYS A 169 16.98 10.58 5.52
C LYS A 169 16.07 9.85 6.50
N CYS A 170 16.19 8.53 6.61
CA CYS A 170 15.32 7.65 7.37
C CYS A 170 16.10 6.75 8.34
N PRO A 171 16.79 7.31 9.34
CA PRO A 171 17.73 6.56 10.19
C PRO A 171 17.05 5.50 11.08
N LYS A 172 15.74 5.58 11.29
CA LYS A 172 14.98 4.62 12.11
C LYS A 172 14.51 3.39 11.36
N VAL A 173 14.53 3.41 10.03
CA VAL A 173 14.17 2.25 9.21
C VAL A 173 15.24 1.18 9.38
N LYS A 174 14.80 -0.05 9.63
CA LYS A 174 15.67 -1.19 9.91
C LYS A 174 16.03 -1.98 8.67
N LYS A 175 15.17 -1.97 7.66
CA LYS A 175 15.33 -2.76 6.44
C LYS A 175 14.90 -1.97 5.21
N LEU A 176 15.75 -1.95 4.20
CA LEU A 176 15.50 -1.33 2.90
C LEU A 176 15.83 -2.33 1.79
N ASP A 177 14.88 -2.50 0.85
CA ASP A 177 15.04 -3.34 -0.34
C ASP A 177 15.63 -4.73 -0.04
N GLY A 178 15.16 -5.34 1.05
CA GLY A 178 15.61 -6.65 1.52
C GLY A 178 16.89 -6.64 2.35
N THR A 179 17.64 -5.53 2.37
CA THR A 179 18.87 -5.39 3.14
C THR A 179 18.56 -4.85 4.54
N VAL A 180 18.96 -5.57 5.56
CA VAL A 180 18.87 -5.12 6.96
C VAL A 180 20.04 -4.17 7.23
N PHE A 181 19.75 -2.99 7.74
CA PHE A 181 20.77 -2.11 8.27
C PHE A 181 21.30 -2.69 9.56
N GLY A 182 22.53 -3.25 9.53
CA GLY A 182 23.13 -3.98 10.63
C GLY A 182 23.08 -3.22 11.93
N GLY A 183 22.82 -3.95 13.01
CA GLY A 183 23.28 -3.55 14.30
C GLY A 183 24.81 -3.48 14.23
N ASP A 184 25.37 -2.40 14.72
CA ASP A 184 26.81 -2.27 14.89
C ASP A 184 27.28 -3.48 15.70
N ASP A 185 28.24 -4.26 15.14
CA ASP A 185 29.05 -5.22 15.90
C ASP A 185 29.91 -4.46 16.91
#